data_7133f241fa225e8715365f570cb6a990
#
_entry.id   7133f241fa225e8715365f570cb6a990
#
_cell.length_a   1.000
_cell.length_b   1.000
_cell.length_c   1.000
_cell.angle_alpha   90.00
_cell.angle_beta   90.00
_cell.angle_gamma   90.00
#
_symmetry.space_group_name_H-M   'P 1'
#
loop_
_entity.id
_entity.type
_entity.pdbx_description
1 polymer ?
#
loop_
_entity_poly.entity_id
_entity_poly.type
_entity_poly.pdbx_seq_one_letter_code
_entity_poly.pdbx_strand_id
1 'polypeptide(L)'
;IRTERVATQMAGWNDNGRSYGGGGYNSNRSGYSNSYNGNRSGSGSYNNRSSYGQQKELPPEITPKKVPEDYVDEAERIMRSLMSQPKKVTTSKIRNLLSLVTDIYNEENIRTEEKLRPESVVKLNLMRVRVAYECGRDNRDDTVKTFVRQTNLLEYLKGISDDRADLIRFAHYMEALVAFHCYFSSKEG
;
A
#
# COMPACT_ATOMS: atom_id res chain seq x y z
N ILE A 1 38.07 28.83 4.19
CA ILE A 1 37.63 27.90 3.16
C ILE A 1 37.72 26.50 3.76
N ARG A 2 36.59 26.00 4.28
CA ARG A 2 36.50 24.62 4.77
C ARG A 2 35.22 24.03 4.16
N THR A 3 35.39 23.17 3.20
CA THR A 3 34.33 22.35 2.59
C THR A 3 34.03 21.20 3.54
N GLU A 4 32.91 21.27 4.25
CA GLU A 4 32.38 20.13 4.99
C GLU A 4 31.57 19.24 4.03
N ARG A 5 32.03 18.01 3.92
CA ARG A 5 31.34 16.92 3.21
C ARG A 5 30.11 16.52 4.04
N VAL A 6 28.93 16.75 3.50
CA VAL A 6 27.70 16.15 4.04
C VAL A 6 27.71 14.66 3.69
N ALA A 7 27.99 13.83 4.68
CA ALA A 7 27.89 12.38 4.55
C ALA A 7 26.40 11.99 4.49
N THR A 8 25.98 11.50 3.34
CA THR A 8 24.67 10.88 3.14
C THR A 8 24.63 9.58 3.95
N GLN A 9 24.00 9.62 5.11
CA GLN A 9 23.75 8.43 5.91
C GLN A 9 22.48 7.75 5.39
N MET A 10 22.66 6.84 4.45
CA MET A 10 21.63 5.88 4.07
C MET A 10 21.44 4.92 5.24
N ALA A 11 20.39 5.12 6.02
CA ALA A 11 19.98 4.17 7.06
C ALA A 11 19.64 2.83 6.42
N GLY A 12 20.43 1.81 6.80
CA GLY A 12 20.36 0.47 6.23
C GLY A 12 19.01 -0.20 6.43
N TRP A 13 18.57 -0.83 5.40
CA TRP A 13 17.50 -1.81 5.42
C TRP A 13 17.96 -3.01 6.26
N ASN A 14 17.31 -3.23 7.40
CA ASN A 14 17.60 -4.40 8.24
C ASN A 14 16.98 -5.63 7.58
N ASP A 15 17.80 -6.33 6.79
CA ASP A 15 17.48 -7.63 6.20
C ASP A 15 17.65 -8.70 7.27
N ASN A 16 16.56 -9.17 7.84
CA ASN A 16 16.57 -10.28 8.78
C ASN A 16 16.76 -11.59 8.00
N GLY A 17 18.02 -11.93 7.77
CA GLY A 17 18.45 -13.18 7.15
C GLY A 17 17.87 -14.39 7.84
N ARG A 18 17.00 -15.11 7.18
CA ARG A 18 16.63 -16.48 7.54
C ARG A 18 17.68 -17.44 6.98
N SER A 19 18.45 -17.99 7.89
CA SER A 19 19.35 -19.10 7.69
C SER A 19 18.65 -20.30 7.03
N TYR A 20 19.14 -20.71 5.86
CA TYR A 20 18.80 -21.99 5.25
C TYR A 20 19.67 -23.07 5.90
N GLY A 21 19.06 -23.85 6.77
CA GLY A 21 19.63 -25.11 7.27
C GLY A 21 19.56 -26.17 6.17
N GLY A 22 20.73 -26.64 5.71
CA GLY A 22 20.86 -27.77 4.82
C GLY A 22 20.60 -29.08 5.57
N GLY A 23 20.01 -30.05 4.89
CA GLY A 23 19.84 -31.41 5.43
C GLY A 23 19.16 -32.30 4.40
N GLY A 24 19.93 -33.14 3.78
CA GLY A 24 19.87 -34.57 3.85
C GLY A 24 19.30 -35.22 2.60
N TYR A 25 20.22 -35.67 1.73
CA TYR A 25 19.93 -36.68 0.71
C TYR A 25 19.52 -37.99 1.39
N ASN A 26 18.37 -38.54 1.03
CA ASN A 26 18.10 -39.95 1.26
C ASN A 26 17.60 -40.59 -0.03
N SER A 27 18.53 -41.38 -0.59
CA SER A 27 18.29 -42.31 -1.68
C SER A 27 17.56 -43.51 -1.15
N ASN A 28 16.40 -43.86 -1.65
CA ASN A 28 15.94 -45.21 -1.57
C ASN A 28 15.35 -45.68 -2.88
N ARG A 29 16.02 -46.68 -3.40
CA ARG A 29 15.88 -47.40 -4.65
C ARG A 29 15.05 -48.66 -4.36
N SER A 30 14.14 -48.96 -5.20
CA SER A 30 13.55 -50.26 -5.58
C SER A 30 12.02 -50.17 -5.60
N GLY A 31 11.35 -50.58 -6.66
CA GLY A 31 11.15 -51.82 -7.25
C GLY A 31 10.28 -51.76 -8.48
N TYR A 32 10.68 -52.49 -9.46
CA TYR A 32 9.94 -52.81 -10.69
C TYR A 32 8.63 -53.53 -10.37
N SER A 33 7.53 -53.12 -10.98
CA SER A 33 6.45 -54.04 -11.25
C SER A 33 5.77 -53.69 -12.56
N ASN A 34 5.96 -54.56 -13.52
CA ASN A 34 5.40 -54.57 -14.86
C ASN A 34 4.00 -55.23 -14.75
N SER A 35 2.96 -54.57 -15.23
CA SER A 35 1.70 -55.24 -15.48
C SER A 35 1.04 -54.63 -16.73
N TYR A 36 1.17 -55.38 -17.83
CA TYR A 36 0.38 -55.19 -19.04
C TYR A 36 -1.05 -55.68 -18.77
N ASN A 37 -2.05 -54.86 -19.05
CA ASN A 37 -3.31 -55.43 -19.54
C ASN A 37 -4.18 -54.37 -20.27
N GLY A 38 -4.45 -54.57 -21.55
CA GLY A 38 -5.75 -54.66 -22.21
C GLY A 38 -6.51 -53.39 -22.51
N ASN A 39 -6.28 -52.81 -23.68
CA ASN A 39 -7.28 -52.46 -24.67
C ASN A 39 -8.71 -52.05 -24.20
N ARG A 40 -9.04 -50.75 -24.41
CA ARG A 40 -10.38 -50.38 -24.91
C ARG A 40 -10.36 -49.02 -25.59
N SER A 41 -10.73 -49.02 -26.87
CA SER A 41 -11.09 -47.90 -27.72
C SER A 41 -12.17 -47.04 -27.06
N GLY A 42 -11.85 -45.78 -26.76
CA GLY A 42 -12.80 -44.76 -26.39
C GLY A 42 -12.46 -43.48 -27.15
N SER A 43 -13.20 -43.24 -28.23
CA SER A 43 -13.19 -41.99 -28.98
C SER A 43 -13.64 -40.88 -28.06
N GLY A 44 -12.69 -40.24 -27.39
CA GLY A 44 -12.92 -39.03 -26.55
C GLY A 44 -12.58 -37.81 -27.40
N SER A 45 -13.60 -37.13 -27.83
CA SER A 45 -13.55 -35.80 -28.47
C SER A 45 -12.68 -34.86 -27.63
N TYR A 46 -11.51 -34.52 -28.14
CA TYR A 46 -10.66 -33.46 -27.62
C TYR A 46 -11.33 -32.12 -27.91
N ASN A 47 -12.27 -31.72 -27.03
CA ASN A 47 -12.69 -30.32 -26.95
C ASN A 47 -11.50 -29.54 -26.40
N ASN A 48 -10.57 -29.20 -27.27
CA ASN A 48 -9.55 -28.17 -27.04
C ASN A 48 -10.29 -26.83 -26.98
N ARG A 49 -10.95 -26.56 -25.84
CA ARG A 49 -11.31 -25.20 -25.47
C ARG A 49 -10.01 -24.48 -25.18
N SER A 50 -9.46 -23.90 -26.23
CA SER A 50 -8.49 -22.82 -26.12
C SER A 50 -9.08 -21.78 -25.16
N SER A 51 -8.64 -21.84 -23.90
CA SER A 51 -8.81 -20.75 -22.96
C SER A 51 -7.92 -19.62 -23.46
N TYR A 52 -8.37 -18.98 -24.55
CA TYR A 52 -7.80 -17.71 -24.98
C TYR A 52 -7.97 -16.75 -23.82
N GLY A 53 -6.82 -16.29 -23.31
CA GLY A 53 -6.62 -15.52 -22.13
C GLY A 53 -7.72 -14.49 -21.91
N GLN A 54 -8.35 -14.58 -20.76
CA GLN A 54 -8.98 -13.40 -20.17
C GLN A 54 -7.89 -12.34 -20.12
N GLN A 55 -7.94 -11.37 -21.01
CA GLN A 55 -7.14 -10.17 -20.90
C GLN A 55 -7.46 -9.60 -19.51
N LYS A 56 -6.50 -9.77 -18.59
CA LYS A 56 -6.61 -9.22 -17.25
C LYS A 56 -6.69 -7.71 -17.44
N GLU A 57 -7.87 -7.14 -17.24
CA GLU A 57 -8.06 -5.69 -17.35
C GLU A 57 -6.99 -4.99 -16.53
N LEU A 58 -6.34 -4.00 -17.14
CA LEU A 58 -5.35 -3.20 -16.44
C LEU A 58 -6.04 -2.52 -15.25
N PRO A 59 -5.36 -2.43 -14.09
CA PRO A 59 -5.89 -1.68 -12.97
C PRO A 59 -6.24 -0.24 -13.40
N PRO A 60 -7.32 0.35 -12.87
CA PRO A 60 -7.71 1.70 -13.23
C PRO A 60 -6.60 2.70 -12.91
N GLU A 61 -6.42 3.68 -13.79
CA GLU A 61 -5.44 4.75 -13.57
C GLU A 61 -5.83 5.58 -12.34
N ILE A 62 -4.82 5.96 -11.53
CA ILE A 62 -5.02 6.86 -10.40
C ILE A 62 -5.19 8.29 -10.96
N THR A 63 -6.40 8.83 -10.90
CA THR A 63 -6.71 10.19 -11.33
C THR A 63 -6.45 11.18 -10.19
N PRO A 64 -5.84 12.37 -10.44
CA PRO A 64 -5.63 13.35 -9.39
C PRO A 64 -6.96 13.93 -8.90
N LYS A 65 -7.11 14.05 -7.58
CA LYS A 65 -8.25 14.70 -6.92
C LYS A 65 -7.74 15.70 -5.88
N LYS A 66 -8.56 16.72 -5.58
CA LYS A 66 -8.32 17.62 -4.46
C LYS A 66 -9.06 17.13 -3.23
N VAL A 67 -8.46 17.31 -2.05
CA VAL A 67 -9.14 17.08 -0.79
C VAL A 67 -10.28 18.11 -0.66
N PRO A 68 -11.52 17.67 -0.42
CA PRO A 68 -12.66 18.58 -0.33
C PRO A 68 -12.57 19.49 0.91
N GLU A 69 -13.35 20.54 0.95
CA GLU A 69 -13.37 21.48 2.09
C GLU A 69 -14.00 20.85 3.34
N ASP A 70 -14.99 19.99 3.14
CA ASP A 70 -15.68 19.20 4.17
C ASP A 70 -14.94 17.91 4.53
N TYR A 71 -13.61 17.90 4.40
CA TYR A 71 -12.77 16.72 4.62
C TYR A 71 -12.94 16.06 5.99
N VAL A 72 -13.37 16.81 7.00
CA VAL A 72 -13.61 16.27 8.35
C VAL A 72 -14.83 15.35 8.33
N ASP A 73 -15.94 15.80 7.75
CA ASP A 73 -17.17 15.00 7.62
C ASP A 73 -16.95 13.79 6.70
N GLU A 74 -16.17 13.97 5.63
CA GLU A 74 -15.77 12.87 4.75
C GLU A 74 -14.95 11.82 5.53
N ALA A 75 -13.97 12.26 6.32
CA ALA A 75 -13.13 11.36 7.12
C ALA A 75 -13.99 10.59 8.15
N GLU A 76 -14.93 11.25 8.84
CA GLU A 76 -15.85 10.60 9.77
C GLU A 76 -16.68 9.52 9.07
N ARG A 77 -17.31 9.87 7.96
CA ARG A 77 -18.16 8.96 7.18
C ARG A 77 -17.39 7.74 6.69
N ILE A 78 -16.18 7.95 6.14
CA ILE A 78 -15.34 6.88 5.64
C ILE A 78 -14.87 5.97 6.77
N MET A 79 -14.39 6.56 7.88
CA MET A 79 -13.90 5.77 9.01
C MET A 79 -15.02 4.98 9.69
N ARG A 80 -16.22 5.53 9.79
CA ARG A 80 -17.40 4.79 10.28
C ARG A 80 -17.69 3.55 9.41
N SER A 81 -17.61 3.70 8.09
CA SER A 81 -17.79 2.59 7.15
C SER A 81 -16.68 1.55 7.26
N LEU A 82 -15.42 1.99 7.34
CA LEU A 82 -14.26 1.09 7.46
C LEU A 82 -14.27 0.30 8.76
N MET A 83 -14.68 0.93 9.87
CA MET A 83 -14.74 0.31 11.18
C MET A 83 -15.91 -0.65 11.36
N SER A 84 -16.91 -0.63 10.48
CA SER A 84 -18.00 -1.63 10.43
C SER A 84 -17.60 -2.92 9.69
N GLN A 85 -16.46 -2.93 9.00
CA GLN A 85 -15.99 -4.10 8.25
C GLN A 85 -15.38 -5.17 9.16
N PRO A 86 -15.46 -6.47 8.79
CA PRO A 86 -14.92 -7.56 9.60
C PRO A 86 -13.39 -7.52 9.72
N LYS A 87 -12.70 -7.01 8.68
CA LYS A 87 -11.26 -6.82 8.67
C LYS A 87 -10.95 -5.33 8.67
N LYS A 88 -10.30 -4.87 9.72
CA LYS A 88 -10.02 -3.45 9.97
C LYS A 88 -8.53 -3.16 9.81
N VAL A 89 -8.21 -2.01 9.26
CA VAL A 89 -6.84 -1.50 9.27
C VAL A 89 -6.46 -1.15 10.71
N THR A 90 -5.24 -1.44 11.12
CA THR A 90 -4.78 -1.14 12.49
C THR A 90 -4.35 0.32 12.63
N THR A 91 -4.51 0.86 13.84
CA THR A 91 -4.04 2.22 14.19
C THR A 91 -2.56 2.43 13.84
N SER A 92 -1.71 1.43 14.09
CA SER A 92 -0.28 1.51 13.77
C SER A 92 -0.02 1.67 12.27
N LYS A 93 -0.77 0.96 11.41
CA LYS A 93 -0.64 1.10 9.96
C LYS A 93 -1.05 2.50 9.49
N ILE A 94 -2.16 3.04 10.02
CA ILE A 94 -2.61 4.40 9.66
C ILE A 94 -1.60 5.45 10.15
N ARG A 95 -1.13 5.34 11.41
CA ARG A 95 -0.13 6.26 11.96
C ARG A 95 1.19 6.25 11.20
N ASN A 96 1.62 5.10 10.70
CA ASN A 96 2.79 5.00 9.84
C ASN A 96 2.61 5.76 8.52
N LEU A 97 1.40 5.77 7.95
CA LEU A 97 1.09 6.58 6.78
C LEU A 97 1.03 8.08 7.13
N LEU A 98 0.44 8.44 8.28
CA LEU A 98 0.41 9.83 8.75
C LEU A 98 1.83 10.38 8.97
N SER A 99 2.74 9.62 9.57
CA SER A 99 4.10 10.09 9.85
C SER A 99 4.84 10.54 8.58
N LEU A 100 4.53 9.94 7.42
CA LEU A 100 5.16 10.30 6.14
C LEU A 100 4.77 11.72 5.69
N VAL A 101 3.56 12.18 5.99
CA VAL A 101 3.11 13.53 5.63
C VAL A 101 3.50 14.55 6.68
N THR A 102 3.59 14.15 7.95
CA THR A 102 3.87 15.06 9.07
C THR A 102 5.21 15.78 8.89
N ASP A 103 6.24 15.07 8.44
CA ASP A 103 7.55 15.66 8.20
C ASP A 103 7.51 16.74 7.12
N ILE A 104 6.81 16.47 6.02
CA ILE A 104 6.65 17.45 4.91
C ILE A 104 5.79 18.62 5.37
N TYR A 105 4.70 18.35 6.09
CA TYR A 105 3.82 19.36 6.65
C TYR A 105 4.56 20.32 7.58
N ASN A 106 5.37 19.81 8.51
CA ASN A 106 6.13 20.63 9.47
C ASN A 106 7.12 21.57 8.76
N GLU A 107 7.72 21.12 7.66
CA GLU A 107 8.64 21.94 6.86
C GLU A 107 7.92 23.02 6.06
N GLU A 108 6.73 22.74 5.56
CA GLU A 108 5.99 23.63 4.67
C GLU A 108 5.00 24.54 5.40
N ASN A 109 4.49 24.15 6.57
CA ASN A 109 3.50 24.93 7.31
C ASN A 109 4.04 26.27 7.85
N ILE A 110 5.34 26.38 8.09
CA ILE A 110 5.99 27.60 8.54
C ILE A 110 6.29 28.60 7.40
N ARG A 111 6.03 28.23 6.16
CA ARG A 111 6.28 29.05 4.98
C ARG A 111 5.04 29.81 4.55
N THR A 112 5.27 30.86 3.76
CA THR A 112 4.21 31.75 3.25
C THR A 112 4.02 31.61 1.73
N GLU A 113 4.99 30.99 1.02
CA GLU A 113 4.91 30.83 -0.42
C GLU A 113 3.78 29.88 -0.80
N GLU A 114 3.14 30.12 -1.93
CA GLU A 114 2.03 29.30 -2.42
C GLU A 114 2.48 27.92 -2.90
N LYS A 115 3.73 27.84 -3.41
CA LYS A 115 4.28 26.60 -3.95
C LYS A 115 5.19 25.89 -2.96
N LEU A 116 5.15 24.57 -3.05
CA LEU A 116 6.05 23.70 -2.31
C LEU A 116 7.49 23.84 -2.83
N ARG A 117 8.45 23.62 -1.94
CA ARG A 117 9.85 23.47 -2.33
C ARG A 117 10.04 22.24 -3.22
N PRO A 118 10.99 22.26 -4.16
CA PRO A 118 11.31 21.08 -4.97
C PRO A 118 11.59 19.82 -4.14
N GLU A 119 12.27 19.96 -3.01
CA GLU A 119 12.59 18.86 -2.08
C GLU A 119 11.31 18.26 -1.48
N SER A 120 10.33 19.10 -1.14
CA SER A 120 9.04 18.65 -0.60
C SER A 120 8.22 17.93 -1.66
N VAL A 121 8.26 18.36 -2.92
CA VAL A 121 7.64 17.66 -4.04
C VAL A 121 8.28 16.27 -4.24
N VAL A 122 9.60 16.16 -4.12
CA VAL A 122 10.29 14.86 -4.17
C VAL A 122 9.83 13.96 -3.03
N LYS A 123 9.74 14.48 -1.79
CA LYS A 123 9.26 13.72 -0.62
C LYS A 123 7.81 13.23 -0.82
N LEU A 124 6.92 14.08 -1.39
CA LEU A 124 5.55 13.68 -1.73
C LEU A 124 5.50 12.53 -2.74
N ASN A 125 6.33 12.58 -3.78
CA ASN A 125 6.40 11.49 -4.74
C ASN A 125 6.91 10.20 -4.11
N LEU A 126 7.92 10.27 -3.23
CA LEU A 126 8.40 9.12 -2.46
C LEU A 126 7.32 8.59 -1.52
N MET A 127 6.53 9.47 -0.88
CA MET A 127 5.38 9.06 -0.07
C MET A 127 4.35 8.27 -0.91
N ARG A 128 4.04 8.71 -2.13
CA ARG A 128 3.13 7.97 -3.03
C ARG A 128 3.65 6.56 -3.32
N VAL A 129 4.95 6.43 -3.61
CA VAL A 129 5.59 5.12 -3.81
C VAL A 129 5.47 4.26 -2.56
N ARG A 130 5.70 4.84 -1.38
CA ARG A 130 5.61 4.14 -0.11
C ARG A 130 4.20 3.66 0.20
N VAL A 131 3.19 4.50 -0.01
CA VAL A 131 1.78 4.12 0.16
C VAL A 131 1.41 2.96 -0.77
N ALA A 132 1.80 3.03 -2.05
CA ALA A 132 1.57 1.95 -3.00
C ALA A 132 2.27 0.64 -2.58
N TYR A 133 3.51 0.73 -2.08
CA TYR A 133 4.25 -0.42 -1.56
C TYR A 133 3.55 -1.06 -0.36
N GLU A 134 3.09 -0.26 0.62
CA GLU A 134 2.37 -0.78 1.79
C GLU A 134 1.05 -1.48 1.39
N CYS A 135 0.34 -0.96 0.37
CA CYS A 135 -0.83 -1.64 -0.20
C CYS A 135 -0.47 -3.01 -0.80
N GLY A 136 0.65 -3.10 -1.51
CA GLY A 136 1.11 -4.36 -2.13
C GLY A 136 1.64 -5.37 -1.11
N ARG A 137 2.22 -4.89 0.00
CA ARG A 137 2.75 -5.75 1.06
C ARG A 137 1.67 -6.38 1.92
N ASP A 138 0.49 -5.78 2.02
CA ASP A 138 -0.66 -6.25 2.82
C ASP A 138 -1.46 -7.36 2.11
N ASN A 139 -0.76 -8.38 1.62
CA ASN A 139 -1.31 -9.41 0.73
C ASN A 139 -2.35 -10.35 1.36
N ARG A 140 -2.45 -10.42 2.70
CA ARG A 140 -3.34 -11.38 3.38
C ARG A 140 -4.74 -10.83 3.60
N ASP A 141 -4.82 -9.59 4.00
CA ASP A 141 -6.06 -9.00 4.51
C ASP A 141 -6.58 -7.83 3.67
N ASP A 142 -5.76 -7.30 2.76
CA ASP A 142 -6.05 -6.13 1.92
C ASP A 142 -6.56 -4.90 2.70
N THR A 143 -6.30 -4.85 4.03
CA THR A 143 -6.85 -3.81 4.91
C THR A 143 -6.27 -2.44 4.60
N VAL A 144 -4.96 -2.35 4.32
CA VAL A 144 -4.30 -1.09 3.94
C VAL A 144 -4.76 -0.66 2.56
N LYS A 145 -4.84 -1.60 1.62
CA LYS A 145 -5.31 -1.32 0.26
C LYS A 145 -6.76 -0.82 0.25
N THR A 146 -7.63 -1.44 1.04
CA THR A 146 -9.03 -1.02 1.20
C THR A 146 -9.11 0.36 1.82
N PHE A 147 -8.34 0.63 2.88
CA PHE A 147 -8.23 1.94 3.50
C PHE A 147 -7.79 3.01 2.49
N VAL A 148 -6.64 2.81 1.83
CA VAL A 148 -6.09 3.76 0.85
C VAL A 148 -7.07 4.07 -0.27
N ARG A 149 -7.80 3.05 -0.75
CA ARG A 149 -8.78 3.21 -1.82
C ARG A 149 -10.03 3.96 -1.38
N GLN A 150 -10.57 3.65 -0.19
CA GLN A 150 -11.79 4.30 0.31
C GLN A 150 -11.53 5.76 0.74
N THR A 151 -10.31 6.07 1.17
CA THR A 151 -9.90 7.42 1.56
C THR A 151 -9.32 8.24 0.40
N ASN A 152 -9.28 7.72 -0.82
CA ASN A 152 -8.70 8.36 -2.01
C ASN A 152 -7.25 8.87 -1.79
N LEU A 153 -6.45 8.22 -0.94
CA LEU A 153 -5.14 8.76 -0.55
C LEU A 153 -4.17 8.95 -1.71
N LEU A 154 -4.12 8.00 -2.66
CA LEU A 154 -3.23 8.10 -3.81
C LEU A 154 -3.69 9.18 -4.79
N GLU A 155 -5.01 9.32 -4.95
CA GLU A 155 -5.64 10.35 -5.78
C GLU A 155 -5.38 11.75 -5.22
N TYR A 156 -5.54 11.93 -3.90
CA TYR A 156 -5.26 13.19 -3.22
C TYR A 156 -3.77 13.54 -3.26
N LEU A 157 -2.88 12.59 -2.97
CA LEU A 157 -1.44 12.79 -3.09
C LEU A 157 -1.01 13.18 -4.51
N LYS A 158 -1.66 12.61 -5.54
CA LYS A 158 -1.42 12.99 -6.93
C LYS A 158 -1.96 14.40 -7.23
N GLY A 159 -3.05 14.78 -6.57
CA GLY A 159 -3.72 16.05 -6.75
C GLY A 159 -3.01 17.26 -6.13
N ILE A 160 -2.16 17.05 -5.13
CA ILE A 160 -1.37 18.14 -4.49
C ILE A 160 -0.43 18.80 -5.50
N SER A 161 0.21 17.99 -6.36
CA SER A 161 1.23 18.48 -7.31
C SER A 161 2.33 19.30 -6.61
N ASP A 162 2.31 20.62 -6.72
CA ASP A 162 3.24 21.56 -6.06
C ASP A 162 2.52 22.63 -5.21
N ASP A 163 1.23 22.46 -4.95
CA ASP A 163 0.42 23.42 -4.19
C ASP A 163 0.55 23.19 -2.68
N ARG A 164 1.00 24.22 -1.95
CA ARG A 164 1.21 24.14 -0.50
C ARG A 164 -0.11 24.07 0.28
N ALA A 165 -1.15 24.78 -0.12
CA ALA A 165 -2.44 24.77 0.57
C ALA A 165 -3.09 23.39 0.47
N ASP A 166 -2.97 22.72 -0.69
CA ASP A 166 -3.46 21.34 -0.86
C ASP A 166 -2.68 20.33 -0.01
N LEU A 167 -1.36 20.51 0.16
CA LEU A 167 -0.58 19.68 1.09
C LEU A 167 -1.08 19.85 2.53
N ILE A 168 -1.27 21.08 2.98
CA ILE A 168 -1.74 21.38 4.34
C ILE A 168 -3.13 20.76 4.57
N ARG A 169 -4.04 20.93 3.62
CA ARG A 169 -5.38 20.32 3.70
C ARG A 169 -5.32 18.80 3.72
N PHE A 170 -4.44 18.21 2.93
CA PHE A 170 -4.21 16.76 2.94
C PHE A 170 -3.67 16.27 4.29
N ALA A 171 -2.73 16.99 4.91
CA ALA A 171 -2.21 16.64 6.22
C ALA A 171 -3.32 16.65 7.29
N HIS A 172 -4.15 17.69 7.32
CA HIS A 172 -5.31 17.77 8.22
C HIS A 172 -6.33 16.65 7.95
N TYR A 173 -6.57 16.29 6.70
CA TYR A 173 -7.41 15.14 6.36
C TYR A 173 -6.86 13.83 6.94
N MET A 174 -5.55 13.60 6.83
CA MET A 174 -4.90 12.44 7.42
C MET A 174 -5.01 12.41 8.95
N GLU A 175 -4.89 13.56 9.61
CA GLU A 175 -5.10 13.70 11.06
C GLU A 175 -6.55 13.36 11.44
N ALA A 176 -7.54 13.85 10.69
CA ALA A 176 -8.96 13.54 10.90
C ALA A 176 -9.23 12.03 10.78
N LEU A 177 -8.65 11.36 9.77
CA LEU A 177 -8.76 9.90 9.61
C LEU A 177 -8.22 9.14 10.83
N VAL A 178 -7.06 9.56 11.37
CA VAL A 178 -6.48 8.94 12.59
C VAL A 178 -7.36 9.20 13.81
N ALA A 179 -7.87 10.42 13.96
CA ALA A 179 -8.73 10.79 15.09
C ALA A 179 -10.02 9.96 15.10
N PHE A 180 -10.73 9.86 13.97
CA PHE A 180 -11.95 9.06 13.87
C PHE A 180 -11.68 7.56 13.96
N HIS A 181 -10.55 7.08 13.46
CA HIS A 181 -10.15 5.69 13.67
C HIS A 181 -10.02 5.39 15.16
N CYS A 182 -9.31 6.23 15.93
CA CYS A 182 -9.15 6.06 17.37
C CYS A 182 -10.51 6.17 18.09
N TYR A 183 -11.34 7.13 17.71
CA TYR A 183 -12.66 7.33 18.32
C TYR A 183 -13.58 6.12 18.16
N PHE A 184 -13.65 5.53 16.95
CA PHE A 184 -14.50 4.37 16.71
C PHE A 184 -13.90 3.08 17.26
N SER A 185 -12.56 2.96 17.32
CA SER A 185 -11.89 1.79 17.93
C SER A 185 -12.11 1.71 19.43
N SER A 186 -12.21 2.84 20.13
CA SER A 186 -12.39 2.89 21.58
C SER A 186 -13.79 2.48 22.06
N LYS A 187 -14.76 2.38 21.17
CA LYS A 187 -16.15 1.98 21.50
C LYS A 187 -16.39 0.47 21.47
N GLU A 188 -15.39 -0.32 21.10
CA GLU A 188 -15.49 -1.78 21.01
C GLU A 188 -14.88 -2.51 22.23
N GLY A 189 -14.56 -1.80 23.32
CA GLY A 189 -14.04 -2.30 24.58
C GLY A 189 -15.12 -2.46 25.66
#